data_a0aef5235edff1328d2a7e1e7ccfa757
#
_entry.id   a0aef5235edff1328d2a7e1e7ccfa757
#
_cell.length_a   1.000
_cell.length_b   1.000
_cell.length_c   1.000
_cell.angle_alpha   90.00
_cell.angle_beta   90.00
_cell.angle_gamma   90.00
#
_symmetry.space_group_name_H-M   'P 1'
#
loop_
_entity.id
_entity.type
_entity.pdbx_description
1 polymer ?
#
loop_
_entity_poly.entity_id
_entity_poly.type
_entity_poly.pdbx_seq_one_letter_code
_entity_poly.pdbx_strand_id
1 'polypeptide(L)'
;NAIDAEKMEMAFQVIVDGNLDNADMDYSGRYAAATCYNSEKAYDLGGMMRNERDWVVVFNIPAIEAAIKAGKFIHVDGDKTPVVDGRKVDGKDSPFTRYIPVPKNPHGLNTSSDGKYFIANGKLSPTVSMIAIDRLDDLFAGKFKDPREVIVAEPELGLGPLHTTFDGRGNAYTTLFIDSQVVKWNMDEAVRAYKGEKV
;
A
#
# COMPACT_ATOMS: atom_id res chain seq x y z
N ASN A 1 -11.17 -6.06 4.98
CA ASN A 1 -11.60 -7.32 5.59
C ASN A 1 -10.41 -8.27 5.73
N ALA A 2 -10.26 -8.90 6.88
CA ALA A 2 -9.34 -10.02 7.10
C ALA A 2 -10.16 -11.31 7.25
N ILE A 3 -9.70 -12.36 6.55
CA ILE A 3 -10.36 -13.67 6.56
C ILE A 3 -9.39 -14.67 7.18
N ASP A 4 -9.87 -15.44 8.16
CA ASP A 4 -9.17 -16.60 8.68
C ASP A 4 -9.26 -17.72 7.62
N ALA A 5 -8.14 -18.03 6.98
CA ALA A 5 -8.10 -18.96 5.86
C ALA A 5 -8.32 -20.43 6.28
N GLU A 6 -8.10 -20.78 7.55
CA GLU A 6 -8.34 -22.13 8.06
C GLU A 6 -9.84 -22.34 8.34
N LYS A 7 -10.49 -21.33 8.92
CA LYS A 7 -11.91 -21.39 9.27
C LYS A 7 -12.82 -20.90 8.17
N MET A 8 -12.27 -20.20 7.17
CA MET A 8 -13.02 -19.51 6.11
C MET A 8 -14.07 -18.54 6.66
N GLU A 9 -13.72 -17.85 7.75
CA GLU A 9 -14.57 -16.90 8.44
C GLU A 9 -13.92 -15.51 8.47
N MET A 10 -14.77 -14.47 8.60
CA MET A 10 -14.29 -13.11 8.80
C MET A 10 -13.61 -13.00 10.17
N ALA A 11 -12.31 -12.70 10.18
CA ALA A 11 -11.55 -12.53 11.41
C ALA A 11 -11.76 -11.14 12.02
N PHE A 12 -11.66 -10.10 11.19
CA PHE A 12 -11.88 -8.71 11.58
C PHE A 12 -12.03 -7.79 10.36
N GLN A 13 -12.47 -6.56 10.63
CA GLN A 13 -12.53 -5.48 9.65
C GLN A 13 -11.76 -4.26 10.14
N VAL A 14 -11.25 -3.47 9.20
CA VAL A 14 -10.60 -2.19 9.49
C VAL A 14 -11.30 -1.10 8.67
N ILE A 15 -11.83 -0.09 9.33
CA ILE A 15 -12.35 1.09 8.65
C ILE A 15 -11.16 1.96 8.25
N VAL A 16 -11.13 2.40 7.01
CA VAL A 16 -10.07 3.26 6.46
C VAL A 16 -10.65 4.44 5.71
N ASP A 17 -9.82 5.45 5.50
CA ASP A 17 -10.14 6.54 4.59
C ASP A 17 -9.87 6.11 3.15
N GLY A 18 -10.81 6.44 2.25
CA GLY A 18 -10.72 6.20 0.81
C GLY A 18 -11.15 4.78 0.40
N ASN A 19 -11.02 4.51 -0.88
CA ASN A 19 -11.46 3.29 -1.53
C ASN A 19 -10.25 2.39 -1.82
N LEU A 20 -10.23 1.21 -1.23
CA LEU A 20 -9.14 0.25 -1.45
C LEU A 20 -9.36 -0.52 -2.76
N ASP A 21 -8.26 -0.76 -3.47
CA ASP A 21 -8.27 -1.52 -4.73
C ASP A 21 -7.55 -2.86 -4.56
N ASN A 22 -6.24 -2.85 -4.50
CA ASN A 22 -5.44 -4.07 -4.44
C ASN A 22 -4.66 -4.14 -3.12
N ALA A 23 -4.52 -5.32 -2.57
CA ALA A 23 -3.85 -5.54 -1.29
C ALA A 23 -2.84 -6.68 -1.36
N ASP A 24 -1.77 -6.56 -0.59
CA ASP A 24 -0.78 -7.60 -0.39
C ASP A 24 -0.24 -7.56 1.05
N MET A 25 0.55 -8.54 1.44
CA MET A 25 1.07 -8.68 2.79
C MET A 25 2.56 -8.97 2.76
N ASP A 26 3.30 -8.52 3.77
CA ASP A 26 4.68 -8.93 3.96
C ASP A 26 4.77 -10.42 4.34
N TYR A 27 5.91 -11.04 4.05
CA TYR A 27 6.08 -12.47 4.30
C TYR A 27 6.17 -12.83 5.80
N SER A 28 6.35 -11.85 6.68
CA SER A 28 6.33 -12.07 8.13
C SER A 28 4.91 -12.02 8.72
N GLY A 29 3.93 -11.53 7.94
CA GLY A 29 2.56 -11.33 8.41
C GLY A 29 2.38 -10.14 9.36
N ARG A 30 3.40 -9.28 9.54
CA ARG A 30 3.32 -8.13 10.44
C ARG A 30 2.60 -6.94 9.83
N TYR A 31 2.78 -6.73 8.52
CA TYR A 31 2.20 -5.63 7.78
C TYR A 31 1.44 -6.13 6.56
N ALA A 32 0.21 -5.70 6.44
CA ALA A 32 -0.50 -5.72 5.17
C ALA A 32 -0.53 -4.31 4.60
N ALA A 33 -0.69 -4.18 3.31
CA ALA A 33 -0.86 -2.89 2.68
C ALA A 33 -1.90 -2.97 1.57
N ALA A 34 -2.52 -1.83 1.23
CA ALA A 34 -3.44 -1.74 0.12
C ALA A 34 -3.30 -0.40 -0.59
N THR A 35 -3.44 -0.42 -1.91
CA THR A 35 -3.56 0.80 -2.71
C THR A 35 -4.92 1.42 -2.49
N CYS A 36 -4.97 2.73 -2.44
CA CYS A 36 -6.19 3.48 -2.29
C CYS A 36 -6.23 4.64 -3.27
N TYR A 37 -7.28 4.71 -4.05
CA TYR A 37 -7.57 5.84 -4.90
C TYR A 37 -8.90 6.50 -4.48
N ASN A 38 -9.05 7.76 -4.80
CA ASN A 38 -10.18 8.56 -4.30
C ASN A 38 -11.44 8.39 -5.15
N SER A 39 -11.88 7.16 -5.35
CA SER A 39 -13.04 6.89 -6.22
C SER A 39 -14.37 7.28 -5.58
N GLU A 40 -14.46 7.40 -4.26
CA GLU A 40 -15.67 7.90 -3.60
C GLU A 40 -15.97 9.37 -3.87
N LYS A 41 -14.98 10.15 -4.34
CA LYS A 41 -15.11 11.56 -4.71
C LYS A 41 -14.90 11.83 -6.19
N ALA A 42 -14.56 10.81 -6.96
CA ALA A 42 -14.26 10.92 -8.37
C ALA A 42 -14.97 9.82 -9.14
N TYR A 43 -15.94 10.20 -9.98
CA TYR A 43 -16.77 9.29 -10.77
C TYR A 43 -16.30 9.17 -12.23
N ASP A 44 -15.34 9.98 -12.63
CA ASP A 44 -14.79 10.01 -13.97
C ASP A 44 -13.28 10.18 -13.94
N LEU A 45 -12.64 9.94 -15.08
CA LEU A 45 -11.20 10.04 -15.24
C LEU A 45 -10.67 11.45 -14.89
N GLY A 46 -11.40 12.49 -15.27
CA GLY A 46 -11.02 13.88 -14.97
C GLY A 46 -11.00 14.15 -13.46
N GLY A 47 -11.96 13.62 -12.72
CA GLY A 47 -11.99 13.66 -11.25
C GLY A 47 -10.83 12.91 -10.63
N MET A 48 -10.56 11.68 -11.09
CA MET A 48 -9.43 10.84 -10.61
C MET A 48 -8.09 11.52 -10.86
N MET A 49 -7.93 12.21 -11.98
CA MET A 49 -6.69 12.93 -12.31
C MET A 49 -6.48 14.20 -11.47
N ARG A 50 -7.54 14.83 -10.98
CA ARG A 50 -7.45 16.03 -10.15
C ARG A 50 -7.28 15.76 -8.67
N ASN A 51 -7.51 14.53 -8.24
CA ASN A 51 -7.70 14.29 -6.85
C ASN A 51 -6.48 13.83 -6.10
N GLU A 52 -6.54 14.01 -4.90
CA GLU A 52 -5.56 14.34 -3.92
C GLU A 52 -5.42 13.28 -2.82
N ARG A 53 -6.18 12.19 -2.88
CA ARG A 53 -6.17 11.12 -1.87
C ARG A 53 -5.70 9.79 -2.43
N ASP A 54 -4.59 9.85 -3.14
CA ASP A 54 -3.92 8.66 -3.66
C ASP A 54 -2.83 8.25 -2.69
N TRP A 55 -2.98 7.10 -2.06
CA TRP A 55 -2.03 6.58 -1.09
C TRP A 55 -1.97 5.06 -1.08
N VAL A 56 -0.95 4.54 -0.41
CA VAL A 56 -0.93 3.18 0.12
C VAL A 56 -1.28 3.26 1.61
N VAL A 57 -2.30 2.53 2.04
CA VAL A 57 -2.56 2.33 3.47
C VAL A 57 -1.84 1.08 3.93
N VAL A 58 -1.04 1.21 4.99
CA VAL A 58 -0.34 0.10 5.65
C VAL A 58 -1.04 -0.23 6.95
N PHE A 59 -1.29 -1.51 7.20
CA PHE A 59 -1.94 -2.06 8.37
C PHE A 59 -0.92 -2.72 9.29
N ASN A 60 -0.93 -2.36 10.58
CA ASN A 60 -0.15 -3.03 11.62
C ASN A 60 -0.97 -4.19 12.20
N ILE A 61 -0.78 -5.39 11.67
CA ILE A 61 -1.58 -6.57 12.03
C ILE A 61 -1.44 -6.91 13.53
N PRO A 62 -0.24 -6.96 14.13
CA PRO A 62 -0.10 -7.21 15.57
C PRO A 62 -0.84 -6.20 16.44
N ALA A 63 -0.85 -4.91 16.07
CA ALA A 63 -1.57 -3.89 16.82
C ALA A 63 -3.09 -4.07 16.74
N ILE A 64 -3.61 -4.44 15.56
CA ILE A 64 -5.03 -4.75 15.33
C ILE A 64 -5.44 -5.97 16.17
N GLU A 65 -4.71 -7.06 16.08
CA GLU A 65 -5.00 -8.29 16.84
C GLU A 65 -4.94 -8.07 18.35
N ALA A 66 -3.96 -7.30 18.83
CA ALA A 66 -3.85 -6.95 20.25
C ALA A 66 -5.04 -6.11 20.72
N ALA A 67 -5.53 -5.18 19.90
CA ALA A 67 -6.73 -4.39 20.22
C ALA A 67 -7.98 -5.27 20.29
N ILE A 68 -8.16 -6.16 19.33
CA ILE A 68 -9.28 -7.10 19.31
C ILE A 68 -9.25 -8.01 20.53
N LYS A 69 -8.10 -8.59 20.84
CA LYS A 69 -7.91 -9.42 22.04
C LYS A 69 -8.21 -8.67 23.35
N ALA A 70 -7.94 -7.37 23.37
CA ALA A 70 -8.22 -6.50 24.51
C ALA A 70 -9.67 -5.97 24.53
N GLY A 71 -10.55 -6.38 23.60
CA GLY A 71 -11.93 -5.91 23.49
C GLY A 71 -12.05 -4.46 23.00
N LYS A 72 -11.02 -3.91 22.38
CA LYS A 72 -10.97 -2.54 21.85
C LYS A 72 -11.40 -2.52 20.38
N PHE A 73 -12.65 -2.78 20.13
CA PHE A 73 -13.25 -2.78 18.79
C PHE A 73 -14.73 -2.38 18.88
N ILE A 74 -15.35 -2.15 17.76
CA ILE A 74 -16.78 -1.94 17.62
C ILE A 74 -17.40 -3.08 16.81
N HIS A 75 -18.74 -3.18 16.83
CA HIS A 75 -19.49 -3.99 15.89
C HIS A 75 -20.31 -3.07 14.98
N VAL A 76 -20.47 -3.47 13.74
CA VAL A 76 -21.45 -2.87 12.84
C VAL A 76 -22.78 -3.58 13.03
N ASP A 77 -23.88 -2.85 12.98
CA ASP A 77 -25.22 -3.40 13.21
C ASP A 77 -25.48 -4.66 12.36
N GLY A 78 -25.87 -5.73 13.05
CA GLY A 78 -26.17 -7.02 12.44
C GLY A 78 -24.95 -7.92 12.15
N ASP A 79 -23.74 -7.46 12.38
CA ASP A 79 -22.50 -8.24 12.21
C ASP A 79 -21.77 -8.40 13.57
N LYS A 80 -21.29 -9.62 13.83
CA LYS A 80 -20.49 -9.93 15.04
C LYS A 80 -18.98 -9.77 14.80
N THR A 81 -18.55 -9.50 13.58
CA THR A 81 -17.15 -9.33 13.23
C THR A 81 -16.56 -8.12 13.96
N PRO A 82 -15.43 -8.27 14.66
CA PRO A 82 -14.74 -7.14 15.28
C PRO A 82 -14.29 -6.11 14.24
N VAL A 83 -14.53 -4.83 14.50
CA VAL A 83 -14.16 -3.73 13.61
C VAL A 83 -13.27 -2.75 14.37
N VAL A 84 -12.10 -2.42 13.83
CA VAL A 84 -11.23 -1.37 14.36
C VAL A 84 -11.21 -0.16 13.43
N ASP A 85 -11.06 1.03 14.01
CA ASP A 85 -11.03 2.27 13.23
C ASP A 85 -9.58 2.66 12.90
N GLY A 86 -9.21 2.49 11.64
CA GLY A 86 -7.91 2.85 11.07
C GLY A 86 -7.87 4.25 10.44
N ARG A 87 -8.94 5.04 10.50
CA ARG A 87 -8.95 6.39 9.93
C ARG A 87 -8.13 7.37 10.76
N LYS A 88 -7.68 8.44 10.13
CA LYS A 88 -7.13 9.60 10.85
C LYS A 88 -8.27 10.37 11.54
N VAL A 89 -8.09 10.65 12.82
CA VAL A 89 -9.03 11.47 13.60
C VAL A 89 -8.32 12.73 14.06
N ASP A 90 -8.87 13.89 13.73
CA ASP A 90 -8.30 15.22 14.05
C ASP A 90 -6.82 15.35 13.63
N GLY A 91 -6.47 14.81 12.48
CA GLY A 91 -5.10 14.81 11.94
C GLY A 91 -4.13 13.85 12.62
N LYS A 92 -4.58 13.08 13.61
CA LYS A 92 -3.77 12.07 14.29
C LYS A 92 -3.93 10.71 13.63
N ASP A 93 -2.80 10.04 13.45
CA ASP A 93 -2.78 8.68 12.92
C ASP A 93 -3.37 7.68 13.92
N SER A 94 -4.10 6.70 13.40
CA SER A 94 -4.53 5.53 14.15
C SER A 94 -3.30 4.67 14.53
N PRO A 95 -3.32 3.93 15.64
CA PRO A 95 -2.27 2.94 15.93
C PRO A 95 -2.26 1.78 14.92
N PHE A 96 -3.31 1.61 14.14
CA PHE A 96 -3.54 0.46 13.26
C PHE A 96 -3.09 0.68 11.83
N THR A 97 -3.00 1.94 11.39
CA THR A 97 -2.75 2.28 9.98
C THR A 97 -1.77 3.43 9.81
N ARG A 98 -1.11 3.46 8.63
CA ARG A 98 -0.40 4.62 8.10
C ARG A 98 -0.78 4.81 6.64
N TYR A 99 -0.88 6.07 6.22
CA TYR A 99 -1.23 6.45 4.86
C TYR A 99 -0.01 7.09 4.21
N ILE A 100 0.53 6.43 3.19
CA ILE A 100 1.71 6.85 2.46
C ILE A 100 1.26 7.44 1.12
N PRO A 101 1.36 8.76 0.89
CA PRO A 101 0.98 9.34 -0.40
C PRO A 101 1.84 8.76 -1.53
N VAL A 102 1.19 8.39 -2.63
CA VAL A 102 1.83 7.86 -3.84
C VAL A 102 1.26 8.54 -5.09
N PRO A 103 1.93 8.43 -6.26
CA PRO A 103 1.40 8.96 -7.52
C PRO A 103 0.04 8.40 -7.93
N LYS A 104 -0.55 9.08 -8.87
CA LYS A 104 -1.94 9.08 -9.29
C LYS A 104 -2.57 7.72 -9.53
N ASN A 105 -3.68 7.50 -8.83
CA ASN A 105 -4.63 6.43 -8.99
C ASN A 105 -3.97 5.05 -8.89
N PRO A 106 -3.27 4.76 -7.76
CA PRO A 106 -2.54 3.51 -7.60
C PRO A 106 -3.49 2.31 -7.71
N HIS A 107 -3.04 1.26 -8.42
CA HIS A 107 -3.82 0.05 -8.66
C HIS A 107 -3.18 -1.16 -8.00
N GLY A 108 -2.24 -1.83 -8.66
CA GLY A 108 -1.60 -3.01 -8.12
C GLY A 108 -0.69 -2.72 -6.94
N LEU A 109 -0.74 -3.59 -5.95
CA LEU A 109 0.25 -3.67 -4.87
C LEU A 109 0.86 -5.07 -4.90
N ASN A 110 2.18 -5.15 -4.93
CA ASN A 110 2.89 -6.43 -5.00
C ASN A 110 4.09 -6.41 -4.04
N THR A 111 4.20 -7.45 -3.23
CA THR A 111 5.37 -7.65 -2.36
C THR A 111 6.52 -8.21 -3.19
N SER A 112 7.70 -7.59 -3.10
CA SER A 112 8.89 -8.07 -3.83
C SER A 112 9.27 -9.48 -3.42
N SER A 113 9.86 -10.25 -4.35
CA SER A 113 10.20 -11.67 -4.11
C SER A 113 11.19 -11.89 -2.96
N ASP A 114 11.97 -10.88 -2.61
CA ASP A 114 12.90 -10.89 -1.46
C ASP A 114 12.26 -10.39 -0.15
N GLY A 115 10.97 -10.02 -0.20
CA GLY A 115 10.21 -9.55 0.95
C GLY A 115 10.59 -8.17 1.49
N LYS A 116 11.38 -7.37 0.74
CA LYS A 116 11.88 -6.09 1.24
C LYS A 116 10.98 -4.90 0.94
N TYR A 117 10.17 -5.00 -0.12
CA TYR A 117 9.41 -3.86 -0.62
C TYR A 117 7.96 -4.20 -0.91
N PHE A 118 7.06 -3.26 -0.63
CA PHE A 118 5.79 -3.16 -1.32
C PHE A 118 5.96 -2.29 -2.57
N ILE A 119 5.54 -2.77 -3.71
CA ILE A 119 5.57 -2.05 -4.99
C ILE A 119 4.15 -1.58 -5.30
N ALA A 120 3.92 -0.28 -5.23
CA ALA A 120 2.64 0.33 -5.58
C ALA A 120 2.70 0.89 -7.01
N ASN A 121 1.77 0.44 -7.84
CA ASN A 121 1.75 0.75 -9.26
C ASN A 121 0.80 1.91 -9.55
N GLY A 122 1.33 3.04 -10.03
CA GLY A 122 0.58 4.27 -10.29
C GLY A 122 -0.13 4.25 -11.64
N LYS A 123 -1.33 3.66 -11.71
CA LYS A 123 -2.10 3.45 -12.95
C LYS A 123 -2.22 4.67 -13.87
N LEU A 124 -2.34 5.87 -13.32
CA LEU A 124 -2.44 7.13 -14.08
C LEU A 124 -1.19 8.00 -13.91
N SER A 125 -0.08 7.40 -13.50
CA SER A 125 1.26 7.99 -13.41
C SER A 125 2.25 7.05 -14.10
N PRO A 126 3.36 7.56 -14.67
CA PRO A 126 4.39 6.69 -15.26
C PRO A 126 5.22 5.94 -14.22
N THR A 127 5.03 6.22 -12.93
CA THR A 127 5.90 5.72 -11.85
C THR A 127 5.31 4.55 -11.10
N VAL A 128 6.19 3.74 -10.53
CA VAL A 128 5.88 2.83 -9.42
C VAL A 128 6.59 3.32 -8.16
N SER A 129 5.96 3.17 -6.98
CA SER A 129 6.57 3.54 -5.70
C SER A 129 7.04 2.30 -4.96
N MET A 130 8.31 2.25 -4.57
CA MET A 130 8.91 1.19 -3.78
C MET A 130 8.94 1.59 -2.30
N ILE A 131 8.12 0.95 -1.48
CA ILE A 131 7.98 1.19 -0.05
C ILE A 131 8.82 0.16 0.70
N ALA A 132 9.81 0.59 1.47
CA ALA A 132 10.68 -0.28 2.25
C ALA A 132 9.97 -0.82 3.49
N ILE A 133 9.79 -2.13 3.57
CA ILE A 133 9.07 -2.81 4.65
C ILE A 133 9.84 -2.69 5.99
N ASP A 134 11.16 -2.73 5.96
CA ASP A 134 12.01 -2.57 7.15
C ASP A 134 11.92 -1.18 7.82
N ARG A 135 11.38 -0.18 7.11
CA ARG A 135 11.15 1.18 7.64
C ARG A 135 9.77 1.36 8.28
N LEU A 136 8.90 0.40 8.17
CA LEU A 136 7.52 0.54 8.66
C LEU A 136 7.44 0.60 10.19
N ASP A 137 8.32 -0.09 10.91
CA ASP A 137 8.40 0.04 12.38
C ASP A 137 8.68 1.49 12.80
N ASP A 138 9.60 2.15 12.11
CA ASP A 138 9.96 3.55 12.37
C ASP A 138 8.84 4.51 11.98
N LEU A 139 8.11 4.20 10.88
CA LEU A 139 6.94 4.95 10.46
C LEU A 139 5.83 4.87 11.54
N PHE A 140 5.52 3.69 12.04
CA PHE A 140 4.52 3.51 13.10
C PHE A 140 4.95 4.12 14.43
N ALA A 141 6.24 4.16 14.72
CA ALA A 141 6.81 4.82 15.89
C ALA A 141 6.84 6.36 15.78
N GLY A 142 6.43 6.93 14.62
CA GLY A 142 6.41 8.38 14.40
C GLY A 142 7.80 9.01 14.28
N LYS A 143 8.81 8.25 13.85
CA LYS A 143 10.18 8.75 13.67
C LYS A 143 10.36 9.57 12.38
N PHE A 144 9.45 9.44 11.42
CA PHE A 144 9.44 10.18 10.17
C PHE A 144 8.50 11.38 10.26
N LYS A 145 8.92 12.51 9.69
CA LYS A 145 8.09 13.73 9.57
C LYS A 145 7.11 13.60 8.39
N ASP A 146 7.58 13.00 7.31
CA ASP A 146 6.78 12.72 6.11
C ASP A 146 6.66 11.18 5.95
N PRO A 147 5.45 10.63 5.87
CA PRO A 147 5.27 9.20 5.63
C PRO A 147 5.91 8.72 4.31
N ARG A 148 6.17 9.61 3.36
CA ARG A 148 6.89 9.27 2.13
C ARG A 148 8.37 8.92 2.36
N GLU A 149 8.94 9.20 3.51
CA GLU A 149 10.33 8.84 3.83
C GLU A 149 10.59 7.32 3.81
N VAL A 150 9.55 6.50 3.83
CA VAL A 150 9.66 5.04 3.63
C VAL A 150 9.77 4.64 2.15
N ILE A 151 9.52 5.56 1.21
CA ILE A 151 9.71 5.31 -0.21
C ILE A 151 11.20 5.41 -0.55
N VAL A 152 11.74 4.37 -1.15
CA VAL A 152 13.18 4.24 -1.44
C VAL A 152 13.50 4.28 -2.92
N ALA A 153 12.50 4.22 -3.79
CA ALA A 153 12.62 4.45 -5.23
C ALA A 153 11.27 4.77 -5.86
N GLU A 154 11.28 5.55 -6.94
CA GLU A 154 10.11 5.83 -7.78
C GLU A 154 10.54 5.89 -9.26
N PRO A 155 10.93 4.74 -9.87
CA PRO A 155 11.31 4.72 -11.27
C PRO A 155 10.13 5.03 -12.19
N GLU A 156 10.39 5.80 -13.24
CA GLU A 156 9.45 6.02 -14.34
C GLU A 156 9.60 4.88 -15.35
N LEU A 157 8.51 4.13 -15.56
CA LEU A 157 8.51 2.95 -16.42
C LEU A 157 7.74 3.17 -17.74
N GLY A 158 6.88 4.17 -17.80
CA GLY A 158 5.92 4.42 -18.85
C GLY A 158 4.49 4.43 -18.32
N LEU A 159 3.53 4.77 -19.17
CA LEU A 159 2.14 5.04 -18.74
C LEU A 159 1.34 3.78 -18.47
N GLY A 160 0.69 3.79 -17.32
CA GLY A 160 -0.27 2.77 -16.93
C GLY A 160 0.30 1.55 -16.19
N PRO A 161 1.25 1.71 -15.23
CA PRO A 161 1.67 0.59 -14.40
C PRO A 161 0.49 -0.02 -13.65
N LEU A 162 0.21 -1.33 -13.87
CA LEU A 162 -0.88 -2.03 -13.20
C LEU A 162 -0.38 -3.03 -12.16
N HIS A 163 0.39 -4.03 -12.58
CA HIS A 163 0.91 -5.07 -11.71
C HIS A 163 2.37 -5.33 -12.00
N THR A 164 3.09 -5.72 -10.95
CA THR A 164 4.51 -6.07 -11.02
C THR A 164 4.72 -7.50 -10.53
N THR A 165 5.52 -8.26 -11.27
CA THR A 165 6.00 -9.58 -10.85
C THR A 165 7.52 -9.62 -10.86
N PHE A 166 8.14 -10.67 -10.31
CA PHE A 166 9.57 -10.70 -10.03
C PHE A 166 10.18 -12.02 -10.50
N ASP A 167 11.46 -11.97 -10.93
CA ASP A 167 12.20 -13.16 -11.35
C ASP A 167 13.06 -13.79 -10.23
N GLY A 168 13.00 -13.25 -9.02
CA GLY A 168 13.83 -13.72 -7.90
C GLY A 168 15.32 -13.39 -8.01
N ARG A 169 15.73 -12.61 -9.01
CA ARG A 169 17.13 -12.19 -9.29
C ARG A 169 17.33 -10.68 -9.26
N GLY A 170 16.40 -9.97 -8.60
CA GLY A 170 16.42 -8.52 -8.49
C GLY A 170 15.70 -7.78 -9.62
N ASN A 171 15.20 -8.49 -10.64
CA ASN A 171 14.42 -7.85 -11.69
C ASN A 171 12.91 -7.92 -11.40
N ALA A 172 12.25 -6.84 -11.75
CA ALA A 172 10.81 -6.68 -11.74
C ALA A 172 10.28 -6.49 -13.16
N TYR A 173 9.07 -6.95 -13.40
CA TYR A 173 8.37 -6.87 -14.69
C TYR A 173 7.01 -6.24 -14.44
N THR A 174 6.79 -5.05 -14.96
CA THR A 174 5.57 -4.28 -14.76
C THR A 174 4.78 -4.18 -16.05
N THR A 175 3.48 -4.47 -15.98
CA THR A 175 2.56 -4.28 -17.11
C THR A 175 2.15 -2.81 -17.19
N LEU A 176 2.19 -2.24 -18.41
CA LEU A 176 1.77 -0.88 -18.70
C LEU A 176 0.52 -0.92 -19.59
N PHE A 177 -0.66 -0.68 -19.02
CA PHE A 177 -1.90 -0.88 -19.76
C PHE A 177 -2.17 0.22 -20.80
N ILE A 178 -1.69 1.46 -20.57
CA ILE A 178 -1.85 2.56 -21.52
C ILE A 178 -0.85 2.40 -22.67
N ASP A 179 0.42 2.15 -22.36
CA ASP A 179 1.46 1.97 -23.38
C ASP A 179 1.43 0.57 -24.02
N SER A 180 0.58 -0.34 -23.54
CA SER A 180 0.45 -1.71 -24.04
C SER A 180 1.78 -2.49 -24.06
N GLN A 181 2.55 -2.39 -22.97
CA GLN A 181 3.88 -2.96 -22.85
C GLN A 181 4.06 -3.75 -21.54
N VAL A 182 5.12 -4.52 -21.50
CA VAL A 182 5.71 -5.05 -20.25
C VAL A 182 7.12 -4.52 -20.16
N VAL A 183 7.46 -3.87 -19.06
CA VAL A 183 8.78 -3.28 -18.84
C VAL A 183 9.52 -4.09 -17.79
N LYS A 184 10.76 -4.50 -18.13
CA LYS A 184 11.71 -5.08 -17.18
C LYS A 184 12.56 -3.95 -16.60
N TRP A 185 12.75 -3.97 -15.28
CA TRP A 185 13.62 -3.05 -14.57
C TRP A 185 14.28 -3.75 -13.37
N ASN A 186 15.35 -3.16 -12.84
CA ASN A 186 16.08 -3.72 -11.70
C ASN A 186 15.81 -2.90 -10.44
N MET A 187 15.44 -3.59 -9.35
CA MET A 187 15.05 -2.92 -8.10
C MET A 187 16.24 -2.24 -7.41
N ASP A 188 17.43 -2.85 -7.39
CA ASP A 188 18.61 -2.26 -6.75
C ASP A 188 19.11 -1.05 -7.54
N GLU A 189 19.08 -1.11 -8.86
CA GLU A 189 19.41 0.05 -9.72
C GLU A 189 18.42 1.21 -9.47
N ALA A 190 17.13 0.92 -9.36
CA ALA A 190 16.13 1.94 -9.05
C ALA A 190 16.40 2.62 -7.70
N VAL A 191 16.75 1.86 -6.67
CA VAL A 191 17.10 2.40 -5.34
C VAL A 191 18.38 3.25 -5.41
N ARG A 192 19.38 2.83 -6.16
CA ARG A 192 20.65 3.57 -6.35
C ARG A 192 20.41 4.87 -7.13
N ALA A 193 19.65 4.80 -8.22
CA ALA A 193 19.28 5.98 -9.00
C ALA A 193 18.50 7.01 -8.15
N TYR A 194 17.59 6.56 -7.33
CA TYR A 194 16.82 7.43 -6.42
C TYR A 194 17.69 8.16 -5.40
N LYS A 195 18.81 7.57 -5.02
CA LYS A 195 19.86 8.19 -4.18
C LYS A 195 20.80 9.12 -4.95
N GLY A 196 20.61 9.28 -6.26
CA GLY A 196 21.43 10.12 -7.12
C GLY A 196 22.68 9.43 -7.67
N GLU A 197 22.78 8.11 -7.56
CA GLU A 197 23.88 7.36 -8.18
C GLU A 197 23.64 7.24 -9.70
N LYS A 198 24.72 7.23 -10.45
CA LYS A 198 24.69 6.91 -11.88
C LYS A 198 24.61 5.40 -12.04
N VAL A 199 23.52 4.91 -12.62
CA VAL A 199 23.25 3.49 -12.90
C VAL A 199 23.22 3.24 -14.39
#